data_d1740a5a532c8c07654379b5d7751c8f
#
_entry.id   d1740a5a532c8c07654379b5d7751c8f
#
_cell.length_a   1.000
_cell.length_b   1.000
_cell.length_c   1.000
_cell.angle_alpha   90.00
_cell.angle_beta   90.00
_cell.angle_gamma   90.00
#
_symmetry.space_group_name_H-M   'P 1'
#
loop_
_entity.id
_entity.type
_entity.pdbx_description
1 polymer ?
#
loop_
_entity_poly.entity_id
_entity_poly.type
_entity_poly.pdbx_seq_one_letter_code
_entity_poly.pdbx_strand_id
1 'polypeptide(L)'
;MRDVLAELLSIWRAGDTAGLGTVVRTFHSAPRPPGTSMAVAPDGSVSGSVSGGCVEGAVYESATEVAQTGTPRLERYGVSDGDAFAVGLTCGGIIDIFVESVSRATFPDLDEVAEDVDEHRAVAVATVIAHPDPQWIGRRLVIRPEAVAGSLGSARADAAVTDDARGLLAVGRSDVLNYGPDGQRLGDGMEVFVSSFAPRPRMLVFGALDFAAA
;
A
#
# COMPACT_ATOMS: atom_id res chain seq x y z
N MET A 1 3.28 -3.54 2.57
CA MET A 1 3.32 -4.56 1.49
C MET A 1 4.65 -5.31 1.42
N ARG A 2 5.81 -4.69 1.63
CA ARG A 2 7.13 -5.39 1.61
C ARG A 2 7.16 -6.62 2.51
N ASP A 3 6.58 -6.53 3.69
CA ASP A 3 6.61 -7.59 4.73
C ASP A 3 5.80 -8.85 4.36
N VAL A 4 4.87 -8.73 3.41
CA VAL A 4 3.98 -9.84 2.97
C VAL A 4 4.17 -10.18 1.49
N LEU A 5 5.14 -9.58 0.83
CA LEU A 5 5.28 -9.68 -0.63
C LEU A 5 5.57 -11.10 -1.10
N ALA A 6 6.36 -11.87 -0.35
CA ALA A 6 6.72 -13.24 -0.73
C ALA A 6 5.49 -14.17 -0.70
N GLU A 7 4.69 -14.10 0.36
CA GLU A 7 3.45 -14.89 0.49
C GLU A 7 2.41 -14.45 -0.54
N LEU A 8 2.25 -13.13 -0.69
CA LEU A 8 1.33 -12.56 -1.68
C LEU A 8 1.67 -13.02 -3.10
N LEU A 9 2.95 -13.03 -3.44
CA LEU A 9 3.46 -13.51 -4.71
C LEU A 9 3.24 -15.01 -4.91
N SER A 10 3.40 -15.81 -3.85
CA SER A 10 3.12 -17.26 -3.88
C SER A 10 1.66 -17.54 -4.23
N ILE A 11 0.71 -16.85 -3.57
CA ILE A 11 -0.73 -16.95 -3.84
C ILE A 11 -1.04 -16.52 -5.28
N TRP A 12 -0.49 -15.38 -5.69
CA TRP A 12 -0.68 -14.81 -7.03
C TRP A 12 -0.15 -15.75 -8.14
N ARG A 13 1.04 -16.38 -7.93
CA ARG A 13 1.64 -17.33 -8.87
C ARG A 13 0.83 -18.62 -8.97
N ALA A 14 0.19 -19.06 -7.89
CA ALA A 14 -0.74 -20.19 -7.90
C ALA A 14 -2.02 -19.90 -8.71
N GLY A 15 -2.29 -18.63 -9.04
CA GLY A 15 -3.51 -18.20 -9.75
C GLY A 15 -4.67 -17.90 -8.80
N ASP A 16 -4.39 -17.87 -7.52
CA ASP A 16 -5.36 -17.58 -6.47
C ASP A 16 -5.49 -16.06 -6.20
N THR A 17 -6.48 -15.71 -5.38
CA THR A 17 -6.77 -14.32 -4.97
C THR A 17 -6.54 -14.18 -3.48
N ALA A 18 -5.70 -13.23 -3.08
CA ALA A 18 -5.53 -12.83 -1.69
C ALA A 18 -6.35 -11.58 -1.36
N GLY A 19 -6.80 -11.44 -0.11
CA GLY A 19 -7.23 -10.17 0.45
C GLY A 19 -6.01 -9.45 1.04
N LEU A 20 -5.84 -8.16 0.73
CA LEU A 20 -4.72 -7.35 1.22
C LEU A 20 -5.23 -6.11 1.91
N GLY A 21 -4.95 -5.97 3.21
CA GLY A 21 -5.15 -4.73 3.95
C GLY A 21 -3.83 -3.97 4.09
N THR A 22 -3.79 -2.72 3.64
CA THR A 22 -2.60 -1.85 3.71
C THR A 22 -2.88 -0.58 4.49
N VAL A 23 -2.08 -0.29 5.51
CA VAL A 23 -2.12 0.99 6.23
C VAL A 23 -1.72 2.10 5.25
N VAL A 24 -2.61 3.04 4.98
CA VAL A 24 -2.37 4.15 4.04
C VAL A 24 -2.17 5.47 4.76
N ARG A 25 -2.80 5.67 5.93
CA ARG A 25 -2.61 6.85 6.79
C ARG A 25 -2.58 6.47 8.25
N THR A 26 -1.89 7.27 9.01
CA THR A 26 -1.82 7.15 10.48
C THR A 26 -1.97 8.52 11.11
N PHE A 27 -2.72 8.59 12.22
CA PHE A 27 -2.89 9.79 13.01
C PHE A 27 -2.59 9.49 14.48
N HIS A 28 -1.93 10.40 15.16
CA HIS A 28 -1.48 10.23 16.54
C HIS A 28 -0.52 9.03 16.71
N SER A 29 -0.60 8.32 17.84
CA SER A 29 0.29 7.20 18.18
C SER A 29 -0.15 5.90 17.49
N ALA A 30 0.07 5.80 16.17
CA ALA A 30 -0.22 4.56 15.46
C ALA A 30 0.94 3.56 15.56
N PRO A 31 0.67 2.25 15.73
CA PRO A 31 1.70 1.23 15.99
C PRO A 31 2.50 0.83 14.76
N ARG A 32 1.97 1.09 13.56
CA ARG A 32 2.59 0.70 12.28
C ARG A 32 2.56 1.87 11.29
N PRO A 33 3.64 2.08 10.51
CA PRO A 33 3.71 3.16 9.53
C PRO A 33 2.88 2.84 8.27
N PRO A 34 2.54 3.87 7.45
CA PRO A 34 1.98 3.67 6.12
C PRO A 34 2.85 2.75 5.26
N GLY A 35 2.19 1.86 4.48
CA GLY A 35 2.82 0.83 3.66
C GLY A 35 2.95 -0.54 4.36
N THR A 36 2.71 -0.61 5.67
CA THR A 36 2.60 -1.90 6.37
C THR A 36 1.32 -2.62 5.97
N SER A 37 1.38 -3.92 5.75
CA SER A 37 0.26 -4.69 5.22
C SER A 37 0.03 -6.00 5.95
N MET A 38 -1.19 -6.53 5.78
CA MET A 38 -1.62 -7.86 6.17
C MET A 38 -2.29 -8.52 4.98
N ALA A 39 -1.86 -9.71 4.63
CA ALA A 39 -2.44 -10.53 3.56
C ALA A 39 -3.22 -11.72 4.14
N VAL A 40 -4.37 -12.00 3.56
CA VAL A 40 -5.22 -13.15 3.87
C VAL A 40 -5.28 -14.05 2.64
N ALA A 41 -4.81 -15.28 2.80
CA ALA A 41 -4.82 -16.29 1.74
C ALA A 41 -6.20 -16.99 1.62
N PRO A 42 -6.49 -17.69 0.50
CA PRO A 42 -7.75 -18.42 0.31
C PRO A 42 -8.01 -19.50 1.35
N ASP A 43 -6.98 -20.07 1.95
CA ASP A 43 -7.10 -21.08 3.01
C ASP A 43 -7.33 -20.47 4.40
N GLY A 44 -7.41 -19.12 4.49
CA GLY A 44 -7.58 -18.38 5.73
C GLY A 44 -6.27 -18.10 6.47
N SER A 45 -5.13 -18.52 5.95
CA SER A 45 -3.84 -18.16 6.55
C SER A 45 -3.54 -16.67 6.41
N VAL A 46 -2.83 -16.11 7.40
CA VAL A 46 -2.56 -14.67 7.49
C VAL A 46 -1.05 -14.43 7.56
N SER A 47 -0.58 -13.47 6.77
CA SER A 47 0.78 -12.95 6.82
C SER A 47 0.79 -11.45 7.11
N GLY A 48 1.76 -10.99 7.90
CA GLY A 48 1.89 -9.58 8.27
C GLY A 48 0.95 -9.12 9.38
N SER A 49 0.92 -7.81 9.61
CA SER A 49 0.09 -7.18 10.65
C SER A 49 0.00 -5.68 10.39
N VAL A 50 -1.16 -5.09 10.66
CA VAL A 50 -1.45 -3.65 10.43
C VAL A 50 -1.47 -2.83 11.72
N SER A 51 -1.69 -3.46 12.88
CA SER A 51 -1.86 -2.75 14.16
C SER A 51 -1.12 -3.38 15.34
N GLY A 52 -0.62 -4.63 15.19
CA GLY A 52 -0.04 -5.39 16.29
C GLY A 52 -1.06 -6.05 17.21
N GLY A 53 -2.26 -6.38 16.70
CA GLY A 53 -3.28 -7.17 17.37
C GLY A 53 -4.59 -6.44 17.68
N CYS A 54 -4.67 -5.12 17.45
CA CYS A 54 -5.86 -4.35 17.82
C CYS A 54 -7.03 -4.50 16.84
N VAL A 55 -6.75 -4.47 15.53
CA VAL A 55 -7.79 -4.46 14.48
C VAL A 55 -7.65 -5.63 13.48
N GLU A 56 -6.70 -6.53 13.68
CA GLU A 56 -6.41 -7.64 12.76
C GLU A 56 -7.63 -8.51 12.48
N GLY A 57 -8.50 -8.75 13.48
CA GLY A 57 -9.73 -9.52 13.29
C GLY A 57 -10.69 -8.84 12.32
N ALA A 58 -10.92 -7.54 12.48
CA ALA A 58 -11.80 -6.77 11.59
C ALA A 58 -11.22 -6.68 10.17
N VAL A 59 -9.90 -6.45 10.05
CA VAL A 59 -9.22 -6.43 8.74
C VAL A 59 -9.22 -7.81 8.09
N TYR A 60 -9.12 -8.90 8.86
CA TYR A 60 -9.24 -10.27 8.35
C TYR A 60 -10.61 -10.52 7.71
N GLU A 61 -11.69 -10.14 8.41
CA GLU A 61 -13.06 -10.29 7.90
C GLU A 61 -13.26 -9.47 6.62
N SER A 62 -12.84 -8.20 6.64
CA SER A 62 -12.92 -7.31 5.48
C SER A 62 -12.09 -7.82 4.30
N ALA A 63 -10.85 -8.24 4.53
CA ALA A 63 -9.97 -8.77 3.48
C ALA A 63 -10.51 -10.07 2.86
N THR A 64 -11.11 -10.93 3.68
CA THR A 64 -11.75 -12.16 3.21
C THR A 64 -12.96 -11.84 2.31
N GLU A 65 -13.82 -10.90 2.72
CA GLU A 65 -14.94 -10.45 1.91
C GLU A 65 -14.51 -9.80 0.60
N VAL A 66 -13.51 -8.90 0.66
CA VAL A 66 -12.99 -8.20 -0.51
C VAL A 66 -12.31 -9.17 -1.50
N ALA A 67 -11.62 -10.20 -1.01
CA ALA A 67 -11.07 -11.25 -1.88
C ALA A 67 -12.14 -11.97 -2.68
N GLN A 68 -13.34 -12.14 -2.12
CA GLN A 68 -14.48 -12.83 -2.76
C GLN A 68 -15.28 -11.90 -3.68
N THR A 69 -15.50 -10.65 -3.25
CA THR A 69 -16.37 -9.70 -3.97
C THR A 69 -15.62 -8.88 -5.02
N GLY A 70 -14.30 -8.75 -4.87
CA GLY A 70 -13.47 -7.90 -5.72
C GLY A 70 -13.69 -6.39 -5.51
N THR A 71 -14.50 -5.97 -4.53
CA THR A 71 -14.82 -4.56 -4.29
C THR A 71 -13.89 -3.97 -3.23
N PRO A 72 -12.90 -3.14 -3.61
CA PRO A 72 -11.99 -2.54 -2.66
C PRO A 72 -12.68 -1.50 -1.78
N ARG A 73 -12.15 -1.28 -0.56
CA ARG A 73 -12.70 -0.31 0.38
C ARG A 73 -11.61 0.36 1.22
N LEU A 74 -11.86 1.59 1.60
CA LEU A 74 -11.03 2.35 2.54
C LEU A 74 -11.75 2.38 3.90
N GLU A 75 -11.12 1.84 4.94
CA GLU A 75 -11.69 1.68 6.28
C GLU A 75 -10.87 2.46 7.30
N ARG A 76 -11.56 3.11 8.23
CA ARG A 76 -10.94 3.85 9.34
C ARG A 76 -11.13 3.12 10.64
N TYR A 77 -10.04 2.91 11.38
CA TYR A 77 -10.01 2.30 12.70
C TYR A 77 -9.41 3.24 13.72
N GLY A 78 -10.01 3.31 14.92
CA GLY A 78 -9.55 4.15 16.02
C GLY A 78 -10.71 4.72 16.82
N VAL A 79 -10.43 5.60 17.79
CA VAL A 79 -11.49 6.27 18.57
C VAL A 79 -12.12 7.34 17.69
N SER A 80 -13.37 7.11 17.26
CA SER A 80 -14.24 8.17 16.74
C SER A 80 -15.21 8.58 17.84
N ASP A 81 -15.32 9.88 18.08
CA ASP A 81 -16.33 10.45 18.98
C ASP A 81 -17.73 10.20 18.36
N GLY A 82 -18.32 9.04 18.61
CA GLY A 82 -19.72 8.80 18.24
C GLY A 82 -20.11 7.40 17.74
N ASP A 83 -19.20 6.52 17.37
CA ASP A 83 -19.54 5.17 16.93
C ASP A 83 -19.35 4.12 18.02
N ALA A 84 -20.47 3.63 18.58
CA ALA A 84 -20.51 2.59 19.61
C ALA A 84 -19.96 1.22 19.16
N PHE A 85 -19.55 1.07 17.89
CA PHE A 85 -19.04 -0.14 17.28
C PHE A 85 -17.63 0.02 16.67
N ALA A 86 -16.98 1.17 16.86
CA ALA A 86 -15.63 1.37 16.34
C ALA A 86 -14.65 0.43 17.08
N VAL A 87 -13.98 -0.44 16.34
CA VAL A 87 -12.86 -1.23 16.87
C VAL A 87 -11.73 -0.25 17.17
N GLY A 88 -11.55 0.05 18.48
CA GLY A 88 -10.59 1.05 18.94
C GLY A 88 -9.17 0.51 18.98
N LEU A 89 -8.20 1.36 18.62
CA LEU A 89 -6.80 1.10 18.89
C LEU A 89 -6.52 1.42 20.38
N THR A 90 -5.99 0.47 21.12
CA THR A 90 -5.66 0.63 22.56
C THR A 90 -4.62 1.73 22.82
N CYS A 91 -3.85 2.13 21.81
CA CYS A 91 -2.89 3.24 21.86
C CYS A 91 -3.52 4.62 21.63
N GLY A 92 -4.83 4.71 21.34
CA GLY A 92 -5.52 5.98 21.03
C GLY A 92 -5.19 6.56 19.65
N GLY A 93 -4.52 5.79 18.79
CA GLY A 93 -4.22 6.18 17.42
C GLY A 93 -5.43 5.97 16.48
N ILE A 94 -5.34 6.55 15.28
CA ILE A 94 -6.28 6.31 14.18
C ILE A 94 -5.46 5.84 12.99
N ILE A 95 -5.95 4.81 12.29
CA ILE A 95 -5.35 4.31 11.06
C ILE A 95 -6.41 4.18 9.96
N ASP A 96 -6.04 4.57 8.75
CA ASP A 96 -6.82 4.26 7.55
C ASP A 96 -6.16 3.07 6.86
N ILE A 97 -6.97 2.04 6.56
CA ILE A 97 -6.54 0.82 5.89
C ILE A 97 -7.29 0.71 4.57
N PHE A 98 -6.56 0.60 3.48
CA PHE A 98 -7.13 0.24 2.19
C PHE A 98 -7.13 -1.27 2.05
N VAL A 99 -8.31 -1.84 1.80
CA VAL A 99 -8.50 -3.29 1.65
C VAL A 99 -8.85 -3.58 0.19
N GLU A 100 -8.08 -4.47 -0.43
CA GLU A 100 -8.23 -4.83 -1.84
C GLU A 100 -8.03 -6.32 -2.10
N SER A 101 -8.53 -6.81 -3.22
CA SER A 101 -8.22 -8.15 -3.74
C SER A 101 -6.98 -8.10 -4.62
N VAL A 102 -6.04 -9.02 -4.40
CA VAL A 102 -4.81 -9.14 -5.19
C VAL A 102 -4.79 -10.47 -5.91
N SER A 103 -4.77 -10.41 -7.24
CA SER A 103 -4.75 -11.54 -8.16
C SER A 103 -4.03 -11.14 -9.46
N ARG A 104 -3.84 -12.08 -10.39
CA ARG A 104 -3.30 -11.76 -11.73
C ARG A 104 -4.16 -10.78 -12.51
N ALA A 105 -5.47 -10.75 -12.27
CA ALA A 105 -6.39 -9.83 -12.93
C ALA A 105 -6.35 -8.42 -12.33
N THR A 106 -6.26 -8.31 -10.99
CA THR A 106 -6.31 -7.02 -10.29
C THR A 106 -4.94 -6.37 -10.10
N PHE A 107 -3.86 -7.15 -10.13
CA PHE A 107 -2.47 -6.66 -10.07
C PHE A 107 -1.57 -7.48 -11.01
N PRO A 108 -1.67 -7.30 -12.34
CA PRO A 108 -0.91 -8.09 -13.30
C PRO A 108 0.62 -7.95 -13.15
N ASP A 109 1.11 -6.77 -12.75
CA ASP A 109 2.54 -6.45 -12.66
C ASP A 109 3.19 -6.86 -11.32
N LEU A 110 2.50 -7.63 -10.45
CA LEU A 110 3.01 -7.96 -9.11
C LEU A 110 4.32 -8.74 -9.17
N ASP A 111 4.48 -9.63 -10.14
CA ASP A 111 5.71 -10.43 -10.30
C ASP A 111 6.93 -9.54 -10.61
N GLU A 112 6.76 -8.57 -11.51
CA GLU A 112 7.80 -7.59 -11.85
C GLU A 112 8.13 -6.67 -10.66
N VAL A 113 7.11 -6.23 -9.91
CA VAL A 113 7.32 -5.44 -8.68
C VAL A 113 8.10 -6.23 -7.65
N ALA A 114 7.78 -7.51 -7.48
CA ALA A 114 8.49 -8.38 -6.55
C ALA A 114 9.96 -8.58 -6.96
N GLU A 115 10.22 -8.78 -8.25
CA GLU A 115 11.57 -8.87 -8.79
C GLU A 115 12.37 -7.58 -8.56
N ASP A 116 11.77 -6.40 -8.83
CA ASP A 116 12.42 -5.11 -8.57
C ASP A 116 12.80 -4.95 -7.08
N VAL A 117 11.89 -5.35 -6.18
CA VAL A 117 12.13 -5.28 -4.72
C VAL A 117 13.24 -6.23 -4.28
N ASP A 118 13.27 -7.46 -4.81
CA ASP A 118 14.29 -8.49 -4.49
C ASP A 118 15.66 -8.09 -5.01
N GLU A 119 15.74 -7.58 -6.23
CA GLU A 119 16.96 -7.07 -6.83
C GLU A 119 17.36 -5.67 -6.37
N HIS A 120 16.65 -5.10 -5.40
CA HIS A 120 16.93 -3.78 -4.83
C HIS A 120 16.84 -2.66 -5.87
N ARG A 121 16.04 -2.83 -6.90
CA ARG A 121 15.68 -1.76 -7.85
C ARG A 121 14.59 -0.86 -7.25
N ALA A 122 14.68 0.42 -7.53
CA ALA A 122 13.70 1.39 -7.04
C ALA A 122 12.38 1.25 -7.81
N VAL A 123 11.29 0.96 -7.10
CA VAL A 123 9.94 0.87 -7.67
C VAL A 123 8.93 1.46 -6.69
N ALA A 124 7.89 2.11 -7.22
CA ALA A 124 6.73 2.56 -6.45
C ALA A 124 5.46 2.01 -7.08
N VAL A 125 4.48 1.69 -6.24
CA VAL A 125 3.12 1.34 -6.67
C VAL A 125 2.18 2.44 -6.19
N ALA A 126 1.54 3.13 -7.13
CA ALA A 126 0.54 4.15 -6.85
C ALA A 126 -0.85 3.57 -7.11
N THR A 127 -1.70 3.51 -6.07
CA THR A 127 -3.04 2.92 -6.14
C THR A 127 -4.09 3.96 -5.79
N VAL A 128 -5.14 4.09 -6.59
CA VAL A 128 -6.30 4.94 -6.26
C VAL A 128 -7.05 4.29 -5.10
N ILE A 129 -7.12 4.98 -3.97
CA ILE A 129 -7.78 4.50 -2.74
C ILE A 129 -9.13 5.15 -2.48
N ALA A 130 -9.39 6.31 -3.10
CA ALA A 130 -10.68 7.00 -3.10
C ALA A 130 -10.87 7.78 -4.38
N HIS A 131 -12.11 7.78 -4.91
CA HIS A 131 -12.51 8.51 -6.11
C HIS A 131 -14.04 8.65 -6.16
N PRO A 132 -14.60 9.76 -6.72
CA PRO A 132 -16.05 9.92 -6.90
C PRO A 132 -16.67 8.83 -7.79
N ASP A 133 -15.95 8.35 -8.80
CA ASP A 133 -16.33 7.18 -9.60
C ASP A 133 -15.66 5.93 -9.04
N PRO A 134 -16.45 4.97 -8.48
CA PRO A 134 -15.92 3.75 -7.89
C PRO A 134 -15.09 2.89 -8.85
N GLN A 135 -15.27 3.04 -10.17
CA GLN A 135 -14.51 2.28 -11.15
C GLN A 135 -13.02 2.66 -11.21
N TRP A 136 -12.63 3.78 -10.60
CA TRP A 136 -11.23 4.17 -10.50
C TRP A 136 -10.53 3.55 -9.29
N ILE A 137 -11.28 3.18 -8.24
CA ILE A 137 -10.71 2.64 -7.00
C ILE A 137 -10.03 1.30 -7.30
N GLY A 138 -8.79 1.15 -6.85
CA GLY A 138 -7.95 -0.01 -7.09
C GLY A 138 -7.12 0.06 -8.38
N ARG A 139 -7.37 1.04 -9.29
CA ARG A 139 -6.47 1.26 -10.44
C ARG A 139 -5.10 1.69 -9.95
N ARG A 140 -4.06 1.28 -10.70
CA ARG A 140 -2.69 1.51 -10.25
C ARG A 140 -1.71 1.81 -11.36
N LEU A 141 -0.61 2.43 -10.97
CA LEU A 141 0.62 2.58 -11.74
C LEU A 141 1.76 1.88 -11.01
N VAL A 142 2.59 1.19 -11.76
CA VAL A 142 3.92 0.73 -11.33
C VAL A 142 4.94 1.70 -11.90
N ILE A 143 5.65 2.41 -11.03
CA ILE A 143 6.49 3.55 -11.38
C ILE A 143 7.93 3.22 -11.03
N ARG A 144 8.78 3.23 -12.04
CA ARG A 144 10.24 3.11 -11.95
C ARG A 144 10.88 4.47 -12.29
N PRO A 145 12.17 4.68 -12.01
CA PRO A 145 12.85 5.93 -12.40
C PRO A 145 12.66 6.28 -13.89
N GLU A 146 12.79 5.30 -14.78
CA GLU A 146 12.77 5.50 -16.23
C GLU A 146 11.52 4.93 -16.94
N ALA A 147 10.67 4.19 -16.22
CA ALA A 147 9.53 3.50 -16.83
C ALA A 147 8.26 3.58 -15.96
N VAL A 148 7.10 3.45 -16.61
CA VAL A 148 5.79 3.37 -15.95
C VAL A 148 4.96 2.30 -16.64
N ALA A 149 4.23 1.50 -15.87
CA ALA A 149 3.26 0.53 -16.35
C ALA A 149 1.89 0.77 -15.69
N GLY A 150 0.81 0.35 -16.34
CA GLY A 150 -0.56 0.55 -15.87
C GLY A 150 -1.16 1.90 -16.26
N SER A 151 -2.34 2.22 -15.69
CA SER A 151 -3.02 3.51 -15.85
C SER A 151 -4.04 3.71 -14.74
N LEU A 152 -4.20 4.94 -14.27
CA LEU A 152 -5.24 5.33 -13.31
C LEU A 152 -6.57 5.66 -13.98
N GLY A 153 -6.57 5.87 -15.31
CA GLY A 153 -7.79 6.13 -16.08
C GLY A 153 -7.73 7.36 -16.99
N SER A 154 -6.78 8.27 -16.78
CA SER A 154 -6.53 9.37 -17.73
C SER A 154 -5.06 9.70 -17.82
N ALA A 155 -4.61 10.17 -18.98
CA ALA A 155 -3.22 10.56 -19.21
C ALA A 155 -2.77 11.70 -18.27
N ARG A 156 -3.68 12.59 -17.86
CA ARG A 156 -3.39 13.66 -16.91
C ARG A 156 -3.11 13.11 -15.53
N ALA A 157 -3.98 12.20 -15.03
CA ALA A 157 -3.78 11.55 -13.75
C ALA A 157 -2.47 10.74 -13.74
N ASP A 158 -2.23 9.96 -14.80
CA ASP A 158 -1.02 9.16 -14.94
C ASP A 158 0.24 10.02 -14.88
N ALA A 159 0.28 11.15 -15.62
CA ALA A 159 1.42 12.05 -15.63
C ALA A 159 1.63 12.73 -14.26
N ALA A 160 0.57 13.29 -13.65
CA ALA A 160 0.66 14.00 -12.39
C ALA A 160 1.13 13.07 -11.25
N VAL A 161 0.52 11.88 -11.14
CA VAL A 161 0.87 10.90 -10.11
C VAL A 161 2.27 10.33 -10.34
N THR A 162 2.68 10.08 -11.58
CA THR A 162 4.03 9.60 -11.89
C THR A 162 5.10 10.55 -11.39
N ASP A 163 4.95 11.86 -11.68
CA ASP A 163 5.94 12.87 -11.26
C ASP A 163 6.07 12.93 -9.73
N ASP A 164 4.92 13.00 -9.03
CA ASP A 164 4.89 13.13 -7.58
C ASP A 164 5.35 11.84 -6.89
N ALA A 165 4.99 10.66 -7.43
CA ALA A 165 5.42 9.36 -6.93
C ALA A 165 6.93 9.13 -7.10
N ARG A 166 7.54 9.61 -8.19
CA ARG A 166 9.00 9.60 -8.36
C ARG A 166 9.70 10.43 -7.28
N GLY A 167 9.10 11.58 -6.89
CA GLY A 167 9.59 12.37 -5.76
C GLY A 167 9.56 11.61 -4.45
N LEU A 168 8.45 10.90 -4.14
CA LEU A 168 8.34 10.05 -2.96
C LEU A 168 9.31 8.87 -3.00
N LEU A 169 9.45 8.23 -4.15
CA LEU A 169 10.38 7.10 -4.36
C LEU A 169 11.83 7.53 -4.13
N ALA A 170 12.23 8.71 -4.61
CA ALA A 170 13.58 9.23 -4.43
C ALA A 170 13.97 9.45 -2.97
N VAL A 171 12.99 9.77 -2.10
CA VAL A 171 13.20 9.93 -0.66
C VAL A 171 12.81 8.69 0.16
N GLY A 172 12.37 7.62 -0.50
CA GLY A 172 11.98 6.34 0.14
C GLY A 172 10.75 6.46 1.05
N ARG A 173 9.80 7.33 0.71
CA ARG A 173 8.62 7.63 1.52
C ARG A 173 7.35 7.10 0.85
N SER A 174 6.48 6.46 1.64
CA SER A 174 5.12 6.11 1.25
C SER A 174 4.15 7.12 1.84
N ASP A 175 3.19 7.62 1.03
CA ASP A 175 2.23 8.63 1.47
C ASP A 175 0.98 8.62 0.59
N VAL A 176 -0.08 9.33 1.02
CA VAL A 176 -1.27 9.58 0.23
C VAL A 176 -1.18 10.96 -0.41
N LEU A 177 -1.42 11.01 -1.71
CA LEU A 177 -1.48 12.22 -2.52
C LEU A 177 -2.93 12.53 -2.89
N ASN A 178 -3.28 13.82 -2.92
CA ASN A 178 -4.63 14.27 -3.23
C ASN A 178 -4.65 15.01 -4.56
N TYR A 179 -5.67 14.72 -5.37
CA TYR A 179 -5.89 15.29 -6.69
C TYR A 179 -7.37 15.57 -6.92
N GLY A 180 -7.67 16.44 -7.87
CA GLY A 180 -9.01 16.47 -8.46
C GLY A 180 -9.33 15.18 -9.22
N PRO A 181 -10.60 14.92 -9.57
CA PRO A 181 -11.05 13.65 -10.12
C PRO A 181 -10.36 13.20 -11.42
N ASP A 182 -9.78 14.14 -12.18
CA ASP A 182 -9.01 13.83 -13.41
C ASP A 182 -7.51 14.17 -13.26
N GLY A 183 -6.95 14.04 -12.05
CA GLY A 183 -5.53 14.25 -11.80
C GLY A 183 -5.10 15.72 -11.71
N GLN A 184 -6.01 16.64 -11.41
CA GLN A 184 -5.66 18.04 -11.16
C GLN A 184 -4.87 18.14 -9.84
N ARG A 185 -3.67 18.71 -9.86
CA ARG A 185 -2.81 18.84 -8.67
C ARG A 185 -3.38 19.76 -7.58
N LEU A 186 -4.21 20.71 -7.96
CA LEU A 186 -4.98 21.56 -7.05
C LEU A 186 -6.43 21.14 -7.11
N GLY A 187 -6.85 20.23 -6.23
CA GLY A 187 -8.21 19.73 -6.19
C GLY A 187 -8.38 18.59 -5.21
N ASP A 188 -9.63 18.26 -4.95
CA ASP A 188 -10.05 17.18 -4.07
C ASP A 188 -10.89 16.17 -4.86
N GLY A 189 -10.97 14.94 -4.38
CA GLY A 189 -11.85 13.90 -4.90
C GLY A 189 -11.15 12.63 -5.32
N MET A 190 -9.89 12.67 -5.77
CA MET A 190 -9.09 11.48 -5.97
C MET A 190 -7.95 11.42 -4.95
N GLU A 191 -7.86 10.29 -4.24
CA GLU A 191 -6.76 10.00 -3.33
C GLU A 191 -5.96 8.82 -3.87
N VAL A 192 -4.64 8.98 -3.92
CA VAL A 192 -3.71 7.97 -4.43
C VAL A 192 -2.69 7.64 -3.35
N PHE A 193 -2.66 6.39 -2.91
CA PHE A 193 -1.60 5.92 -2.02
C PHE A 193 -0.39 5.47 -2.85
N VAL A 194 0.78 6.02 -2.53
CA VAL A 194 2.05 5.65 -3.13
C VAL A 194 2.83 4.79 -2.14
N SER A 195 3.02 3.51 -2.48
CA SER A 195 3.86 2.58 -1.75
C SER A 195 5.25 2.56 -2.38
N SER A 196 6.26 3.11 -1.69
CA SER A 196 7.64 3.22 -2.20
C SER A 196 8.51 2.07 -1.73
N PHE A 197 9.19 1.43 -2.67
CA PHE A 197 10.16 0.36 -2.44
C PHE A 197 11.56 0.85 -2.84
N ALA A 198 12.03 1.91 -2.18
CA ALA A 198 13.38 2.40 -2.37
C ALA A 198 14.41 1.36 -1.89
N PRO A 199 15.58 1.26 -2.56
CA PRO A 199 16.71 0.49 -2.06
C PRO A 199 17.11 0.97 -0.67
N ARG A 200 17.61 0.06 0.16
CA ARG A 200 18.14 0.45 1.47
C ARG A 200 19.32 1.39 1.31
N PRO A 201 19.41 2.48 2.08
CA PRO A 201 20.56 3.35 2.07
C PRO A 201 21.85 2.53 2.34
N ARG A 202 22.89 2.79 1.57
CA ARG A 202 24.21 2.19 1.81
C ARG A 202 25.06 3.14 2.63
N MET A 203 25.56 2.69 3.75
CA MET A 203 26.57 3.40 4.52
C MET A 203 27.95 2.91 4.09
N LEU A 204 28.80 3.79 3.60
CA LEU A 204 30.19 3.51 3.29
C LEU A 204 31.04 4.04 4.43
N VAL A 205 31.76 3.16 5.12
CA VAL A 205 32.68 3.52 6.18
C VAL A 205 34.11 3.49 5.61
N PHE A 206 34.76 4.64 5.55
CA PHE A 206 36.17 4.74 5.12
C PHE A 206 37.05 4.78 6.34
N GLY A 207 37.98 3.82 6.45
CA GLY A 207 38.93 3.66 7.54
C GLY A 207 38.80 2.31 8.21
N ALA A 208 39.91 1.61 8.36
CA ALA A 208 39.99 0.31 9.01
C ALA A 208 40.47 0.48 10.45
N LEU A 209 39.71 1.20 11.29
CA LEU A 209 39.99 1.37 12.72
C LEU A 209 39.04 0.52 13.54
N ASP A 210 39.49 0.05 14.72
CA ASP A 210 38.73 -0.91 15.56
C ASP A 210 37.32 -0.41 15.92
N PHE A 211 37.13 0.89 16.06
CA PHE A 211 35.79 1.48 16.32
C PHE A 211 34.88 1.57 15.08
N ALA A 212 35.38 1.30 13.89
CA ALA A 212 34.56 1.19 12.68
C ALA A 212 34.01 -0.24 12.48
N ALA A 213 34.43 -1.18 13.28
CA ALA A 213 34.01 -2.60 13.27
C ALA A 213 32.96 -2.93 14.34
N ALA A 214 32.61 -1.99 15.22
CA ALA A 214 31.57 -2.10 16.24
C ALA A 214 30.21 -1.65 15.67
#